data_3ef44983cbf0842f3aaa2f3e1d6fb0ca
#
_entry.id   3ef44983cbf0842f3aaa2f3e1d6fb0ca
#
_cell.length_a   1.000
_cell.length_b   1.000
_cell.length_c   1.000
_cell.angle_alpha   90.00
_cell.angle_beta   90.00
_cell.angle_gamma   90.00
#
_symmetry.space_group_name_H-M   'P 1'
#
loop_
_entity.id
_entity.type
_entity.pdbx_description
1 polymer ?
#
loop_
_entity_poly.entity_id
_entity_poly.type
_entity_poly.pdbx_seq_one_letter_code
_entity_poly.pdbx_strand_id
1 'polypeptide(L)'
;MKAIILAAGEGSRMGKLAQNIPKPLVMVNGKSIIERQLSILKQNKILDVIIITGSHNEKFTFKNVVYVNDLDHKKHDTLGSLITARDYMNDEIIITYADQIFDEKIIESINNFSGDIGIAVDLDWEKNYVNRDQHPKSEADTVL
;
A
#
# COMPACT_ATOMS: atom_id res chain seq x y z
N MET A 1 4.57 12.84 11.30
CA MET A 1 4.21 12.13 10.05
C MET A 1 3.71 10.73 10.36
N LYS A 2 2.66 10.28 9.71
CA LYS A 2 2.05 8.95 9.82
C LYS A 2 2.06 8.23 8.49
N ALA A 3 1.91 6.91 8.49
CA ALA A 3 1.70 6.15 7.27
C ALA A 3 0.33 5.47 7.27
N ILE A 4 -0.37 5.51 6.14
CA ILE A 4 -1.60 4.76 5.90
C ILE A 4 -1.33 3.76 4.78
N ILE A 5 -1.52 2.48 5.08
CA ILE A 5 -1.34 1.38 4.13
C ILE A 5 -2.71 0.87 3.72
N LEU A 6 -3.03 1.00 2.43
CA LEU A 6 -4.28 0.54 1.84
C LEU A 6 -4.19 -0.96 1.53
N ALA A 7 -4.80 -1.78 2.35
CA ALA A 7 -4.77 -3.25 2.28
C ALA A 7 -6.18 -3.88 2.17
N ALA A 8 -7.20 -3.09 1.83
CA ALA A 8 -8.59 -3.56 1.75
C ALA A 8 -8.95 -4.29 0.44
N GLY A 9 -8.05 -4.30 -0.55
CA GLY A 9 -8.27 -4.94 -1.85
C GLY A 9 -8.38 -6.46 -1.76
N GLU A 10 -9.28 -7.07 -2.54
CA GLU A 10 -9.55 -8.52 -2.52
C GLU A 10 -8.43 -9.38 -3.16
N GLY A 11 -7.54 -8.79 -3.96
CA GLY A 11 -6.47 -9.54 -4.63
C GLY A 11 -6.93 -10.61 -5.62
N SER A 12 -8.16 -10.52 -6.13
CA SER A 12 -8.86 -11.53 -6.95
C SER A 12 -8.05 -12.00 -8.17
N ARG A 13 -7.19 -11.15 -8.71
CA ARG A 13 -6.36 -11.43 -9.89
C ARG A 13 -5.15 -12.34 -9.64
N MET A 14 -4.80 -12.64 -8.39
CA MET A 14 -3.65 -13.50 -8.06
C MET A 14 -3.95 -15.00 -8.14
N GLY A 15 -5.16 -15.40 -8.53
CA GLY A 15 -5.54 -16.80 -8.72
C GLY A 15 -5.25 -17.65 -7.48
N LYS A 16 -4.67 -18.83 -7.70
CA LYS A 16 -4.40 -19.81 -6.63
C LYS A 16 -3.43 -19.32 -5.55
N LEU A 17 -2.56 -18.36 -5.85
CA LEU A 17 -1.55 -17.84 -4.92
C LEU A 17 -2.17 -17.01 -3.78
N ALA A 18 -3.34 -16.43 -3.99
CA ALA A 18 -4.01 -15.57 -3.00
C ALA A 18 -5.42 -16.09 -2.62
N GLN A 19 -5.77 -17.32 -2.94
CA GLN A 19 -7.10 -17.86 -2.65
C GLN A 19 -7.50 -17.79 -1.16
N ASN A 20 -6.52 -17.83 -0.26
CA ASN A 20 -6.73 -17.80 1.18
C ASN A 20 -5.81 -16.84 1.93
N ILE A 21 -5.05 -16.01 1.23
CA ILE A 21 -4.08 -15.09 1.85
C ILE A 21 -4.26 -13.72 1.20
N PRO A 22 -4.52 -12.66 1.98
CA PRO A 22 -4.51 -11.30 1.45
C PRO A 22 -3.22 -11.02 0.68
N LYS A 23 -3.34 -10.34 -0.48
CA LYS A 23 -2.20 -10.02 -1.35
C LYS A 23 -1.00 -9.42 -0.60
N PRO A 24 -1.18 -8.50 0.35
CA PRO A 24 -0.07 -7.93 1.12
C PRO A 24 0.71 -8.93 1.96
N LEU A 25 0.09 -10.07 2.32
CA LEU A 25 0.69 -11.12 3.15
C LEU A 25 1.40 -12.19 2.32
N VAL A 26 1.38 -12.10 0.99
CA VAL A 26 2.12 -13.02 0.12
C VAL A 26 3.61 -12.90 0.38
N MET A 27 4.25 -14.05 0.59
CA MET A 27 5.68 -14.13 0.91
C MET A 27 6.52 -14.01 -0.37
N VAL A 28 7.47 -13.09 -0.35
CA VAL A 28 8.46 -12.89 -1.41
C VAL A 28 9.85 -12.92 -0.77
N ASN A 29 10.66 -13.93 -1.10
CA ASN A 29 11.99 -14.10 -0.50
C ASN A 29 11.98 -13.99 1.04
N GLY A 30 11.13 -14.76 1.70
CA GLY A 30 11.08 -14.91 3.15
C GLY A 30 10.44 -13.77 3.95
N LYS A 31 9.90 -12.73 3.29
CA LYS A 31 9.14 -11.66 3.93
C LYS A 31 7.89 -11.34 3.12
N SER A 32 6.78 -11.03 3.77
CA SER A 32 5.60 -10.54 3.07
C SER A 32 5.82 -9.14 2.49
N ILE A 33 4.98 -8.77 1.53
CA ILE A 33 5.06 -7.43 0.90
C ILE A 33 4.92 -6.34 1.97
N ILE A 34 3.92 -6.47 2.83
CA ILE A 34 3.66 -5.48 3.88
C ILE A 34 4.77 -5.43 4.95
N GLU A 35 5.41 -6.57 5.29
CA GLU A 35 6.56 -6.57 6.21
C GLU A 35 7.74 -5.76 5.66
N ARG A 36 7.93 -5.77 4.34
CA ARG A 36 8.96 -4.93 3.71
C ARG A 36 8.64 -3.46 3.86
N GLN A 37 7.39 -3.08 3.60
CA GLN A 37 6.95 -1.69 3.78
C GLN A 37 7.11 -1.24 5.23
N LEU A 38 6.64 -2.04 6.19
CA LEU A 38 6.77 -1.74 7.63
C LEU A 38 8.23 -1.60 8.06
N SER A 39 9.14 -2.43 7.50
CA SER A 39 10.57 -2.30 7.76
C SER A 39 11.14 -0.97 7.27
N ILE A 40 10.81 -0.57 6.05
CA ILE A 40 11.28 0.69 5.45
C ILE A 40 10.72 1.90 6.20
N LEU A 41 9.42 1.90 6.51
CA LEU A 41 8.79 2.96 7.30
C LEU A 41 9.49 3.13 8.66
N LYS A 42 9.74 2.02 9.35
CA LYS A 42 10.44 2.02 10.65
C LYS A 42 11.87 2.55 10.54
N GLN A 43 12.62 2.18 9.51
CA GLN A 43 13.98 2.70 9.25
C GLN A 43 13.97 4.22 9.09
N ASN A 44 12.91 4.75 8.47
CA ASN A 44 12.69 6.18 8.28
C ASN A 44 11.98 6.86 9.47
N LYS A 45 11.92 6.20 10.65
CA LYS A 45 11.31 6.71 11.89
C LYS A 45 9.80 7.01 11.79
N ILE A 46 9.11 6.47 10.81
CA ILE A 46 7.66 6.52 10.68
C ILE A 46 7.10 5.34 11.46
N LEU A 47 6.69 5.59 12.70
CA LEU A 47 6.27 4.56 13.65
C LEU A 47 4.75 4.49 13.80
N ASP A 48 4.05 5.56 13.48
CA ASP A 48 2.59 5.63 13.52
C ASP A 48 2.05 5.11 12.18
N VAL A 49 1.71 3.82 12.16
CA VAL A 49 1.24 3.14 10.95
C VAL A 49 -0.19 2.69 11.13
N ILE A 50 -1.04 3.07 10.20
CA ILE A 50 -2.43 2.65 10.08
C ILE A 50 -2.55 1.71 8.88
N ILE A 51 -3.15 0.55 9.08
CA ILE A 51 -3.40 -0.42 8.00
C ILE A 51 -4.91 -0.53 7.82
N ILE A 52 -5.39 -0.15 6.64
CA ILE A 52 -6.80 -0.30 6.28
C ILE A 52 -6.97 -1.68 5.67
N THR A 53 -7.74 -2.52 6.35
CA THR A 53 -8.00 -3.92 5.95
C THR A 53 -9.44 -4.08 5.47
N GLY A 54 -9.66 -5.05 4.58
CA GLY A 54 -10.99 -5.49 4.13
C GLY A 54 -11.24 -6.94 4.51
N SER A 55 -11.49 -7.79 3.51
CA SER A 55 -11.65 -9.24 3.71
C SER A 55 -10.41 -9.83 4.38
N HIS A 56 -10.64 -10.83 5.25
CA HIS A 56 -9.57 -11.55 5.97
C HIS A 56 -8.70 -10.66 6.87
N ASN A 57 -9.28 -9.65 7.50
CA ASN A 57 -8.60 -8.76 8.45
C ASN A 57 -7.95 -9.52 9.61
N GLU A 58 -8.54 -10.65 10.02
CA GLU A 58 -8.03 -11.54 11.06
C GLU A 58 -6.63 -12.12 10.79
N LYS A 59 -6.17 -12.08 9.54
CA LYS A 59 -4.84 -12.56 9.14
C LYS A 59 -3.73 -11.54 9.33
N PHE A 60 -4.09 -10.28 9.54
CA PHE A 60 -3.14 -9.22 9.81
C PHE A 60 -2.84 -9.18 11.32
N THR A 61 -1.62 -9.56 11.69
CA THR A 61 -1.21 -9.74 13.11
C THR A 61 0.03 -8.93 13.48
N PHE A 62 0.34 -7.88 12.72
CA PHE A 62 1.50 -7.02 13.01
C PHE A 62 1.28 -6.23 14.29
N LYS A 63 2.35 -6.14 15.10
CA LYS A 63 2.33 -5.36 16.34
C LYS A 63 2.70 -3.90 16.09
N ASN A 64 2.27 -3.02 16.97
CA ASN A 64 2.57 -1.58 16.94
C ASN A 64 2.04 -0.88 15.67
N VAL A 65 0.90 -1.32 15.18
CA VAL A 65 0.14 -0.70 14.11
C VAL A 65 -1.33 -0.57 14.53
N VAL A 66 -2.04 0.36 13.94
CA VAL A 66 -3.48 0.51 14.09
C VAL A 66 -4.17 -0.15 12.90
N TYR A 67 -5.19 -0.96 13.16
CA TYR A 67 -6.02 -1.54 12.12
C TYR A 67 -7.34 -0.80 12.01
N VAL A 68 -7.70 -0.41 10.80
CA VAL A 68 -9.01 0.11 10.45
C VAL A 68 -9.66 -0.89 9.51
N ASN A 69 -10.76 -1.51 9.94
CA ASN A 69 -11.47 -2.48 9.10
C ASN A 69 -12.51 -1.77 8.25
N ASP A 70 -12.31 -1.80 6.95
CA ASP A 70 -13.26 -1.27 5.97
C ASP A 70 -14.33 -2.33 5.67
N LEU A 71 -15.47 -2.20 6.32
CA LEU A 71 -16.59 -3.13 6.17
C LEU A 71 -17.29 -3.04 4.81
N ASP A 72 -17.14 -1.89 4.15
CA ASP A 72 -17.79 -1.58 2.87
C ASP A 72 -16.83 -1.65 1.67
N HIS A 73 -15.61 -2.19 1.84
CA HIS A 73 -14.56 -2.26 0.83
C HIS A 73 -14.99 -2.80 -0.55
N LYS A 74 -16.12 -3.55 -0.61
CA LYS A 74 -16.69 -4.05 -1.88
C LYS A 74 -17.64 -3.07 -2.57
N LYS A 75 -18.03 -1.99 -1.87
CA LYS A 75 -19.04 -1.05 -2.36
C LYS A 75 -18.45 0.24 -2.91
N HIS A 76 -17.19 0.47 -2.68
CA HIS A 76 -16.48 1.67 -3.07
C HIS A 76 -15.05 1.35 -3.54
N ASP A 77 -14.38 2.35 -4.06
CA ASP A 77 -13.01 2.29 -4.55
C ASP A 77 -11.96 2.58 -3.45
N THR A 78 -10.73 2.76 -3.88
CA THR A 78 -9.58 3.09 -3.03
C THR A 78 -9.79 4.34 -2.18
N LEU A 79 -10.42 5.38 -2.73
CA LEU A 79 -10.69 6.62 -2.00
C LEU A 79 -11.70 6.38 -0.88
N GLY A 80 -12.74 5.59 -1.17
CA GLY A 80 -13.69 5.18 -0.14
C GLY A 80 -13.02 4.43 1.00
N SER A 81 -12.12 3.50 0.70
CA SER A 81 -11.33 2.82 1.73
C SER A 81 -10.46 3.80 2.52
N LEU A 82 -9.80 4.74 1.87
CA LEU A 82 -8.96 5.75 2.53
C LEU A 82 -9.77 6.60 3.53
N ILE A 83 -10.98 7.02 3.16
CA ILE A 83 -11.85 7.84 4.00
C ILE A 83 -12.26 7.12 5.30
N THR A 84 -12.25 5.78 5.35
CA THR A 84 -12.53 5.04 6.60
C THR A 84 -11.50 5.34 7.70
N ALA A 85 -10.29 5.76 7.33
CA ALA A 85 -9.23 6.15 8.25
C ALA A 85 -9.11 7.67 8.48
N ARG A 86 -10.11 8.47 8.09
CA ARG A 86 -10.07 9.95 8.16
C ARG A 86 -9.72 10.51 9.54
N ASP A 87 -10.12 9.84 10.61
CA ASP A 87 -9.87 10.29 11.98
C ASP A 87 -8.38 10.21 12.36
N TYR A 88 -7.58 9.49 11.58
CA TYR A 88 -6.13 9.39 11.71
C TYR A 88 -5.38 10.40 10.85
N MET A 89 -6.08 11.12 9.96
CA MET A 89 -5.50 12.10 9.01
C MET A 89 -5.35 13.49 9.65
N ASN A 90 -4.68 13.57 10.77
CA ASN A 90 -4.50 14.80 11.55
C ASN A 90 -3.04 15.25 11.64
N ASP A 91 -2.21 14.80 10.70
CA ASP A 91 -0.78 15.10 10.60
C ASP A 91 -0.36 14.96 9.12
N GLU A 92 0.92 15.17 8.81
CA GLU A 92 1.52 14.76 7.53
C GLU A 92 1.38 13.25 7.34
N ILE A 93 0.95 12.83 6.15
CA ILE A 93 0.59 11.45 5.88
C ILE A 93 1.28 10.94 4.63
N ILE A 94 1.89 9.76 4.74
CA ILE A 94 2.30 8.96 3.60
C ILE A 94 1.21 7.91 3.36
N ILE A 95 0.72 7.83 2.13
CA ILE A 95 -0.25 6.81 1.72
C ILE A 95 0.45 5.83 0.78
N THR A 96 0.34 4.54 1.06
CA THR A 96 0.89 3.47 0.21
C THR A 96 -0.16 2.40 -0.07
N TYR A 97 -0.05 1.77 -1.24
CA TYR A 97 -0.80 0.54 -1.52
C TYR A 97 -0.03 -0.66 -0.95
N ALA A 98 -0.75 -1.54 -0.27
CA ALA A 98 -0.14 -2.68 0.41
C ALA A 98 0.46 -3.75 -0.51
N ASP A 99 0.27 -3.64 -1.83
CA ASP A 99 0.81 -4.53 -2.86
C ASP A 99 2.02 -3.95 -3.59
N GLN A 100 2.52 -2.80 -3.17
CA GLN A 100 3.70 -2.16 -3.72
C GLN A 100 4.96 -2.58 -2.96
N ILE A 101 6.05 -2.72 -3.69
CA ILE A 101 7.41 -2.83 -3.14
C ILE A 101 8.17 -1.60 -3.61
N PHE A 102 8.71 -0.84 -2.69
CA PHE A 102 9.46 0.38 -2.96
C PHE A 102 10.79 0.37 -2.20
N ASP A 103 11.72 1.18 -2.69
CA ASP A 103 13.03 1.38 -2.08
C ASP A 103 12.93 2.43 -0.96
N GLU A 104 13.85 2.35 0.02
CA GLU A 104 13.98 3.31 1.12
C GLU A 104 14.10 4.75 0.62
N LYS A 105 14.82 4.98 -0.49
CA LYS A 105 15.03 6.30 -1.10
C LYS A 105 13.74 7.00 -1.49
N ILE A 106 12.67 6.26 -1.78
CA ILE A 106 11.36 6.85 -2.06
C ILE A 106 10.81 7.54 -0.81
N ILE A 107 10.91 6.87 0.34
CA ILE A 107 10.46 7.45 1.62
C ILE A 107 11.36 8.63 2.02
N GLU A 108 12.67 8.54 1.82
CA GLU A 108 13.60 9.66 2.04
C GLU A 108 13.23 10.87 1.17
N SER A 109 12.91 10.64 -0.10
CA SER A 109 12.51 11.71 -1.02
C SER A 109 11.20 12.36 -0.61
N ILE A 110 10.21 11.57 -0.15
CA ILE A 110 8.94 12.08 0.37
C ILE A 110 9.17 12.88 1.65
N ASN A 111 10.00 12.41 2.58
CA ASN A 111 10.33 13.13 3.82
C ASN A 111 10.99 14.49 3.58
N ASN A 112 11.72 14.62 2.48
CA ASN A 112 12.39 15.88 2.09
C ASN A 112 11.52 16.77 1.18
N PHE A 113 10.32 16.33 0.83
CA PHE A 113 9.39 17.09 0.00
C PHE A 113 8.74 18.20 0.84
N SER A 114 8.68 19.42 0.28
CA SER A 114 8.19 20.62 0.98
C SER A 114 6.86 21.15 0.45
N GLY A 115 6.21 20.43 -0.47
CA GLY A 115 4.89 20.83 -1.01
C GLY A 115 3.72 20.27 -0.20
N ASP A 116 2.52 20.73 -0.48
CA ASP A 116 1.30 20.29 0.20
C ASP A 116 0.91 18.87 -0.19
N ILE A 117 1.13 18.48 -1.45
CA ILE A 117 0.82 17.15 -1.99
C ILE A 117 1.97 16.72 -2.91
N GLY A 118 2.49 15.52 -2.67
CA GLY A 118 3.51 14.87 -3.48
C GLY A 118 3.09 13.48 -3.93
N ILE A 119 3.44 13.10 -5.16
CA ILE A 119 3.21 11.77 -5.71
C ILE A 119 4.56 11.22 -6.18
N ALA A 120 4.95 10.07 -5.64
CA ALA A 120 6.11 9.35 -6.14
C ALA A 120 5.77 8.66 -7.47
N VAL A 121 6.58 8.89 -8.50
CA VAL A 121 6.39 8.32 -9.84
C VAL A 121 7.62 7.53 -10.26
N ASP A 122 7.41 6.44 -10.99
CA ASP A 122 8.48 5.68 -11.63
C ASP A 122 8.65 6.17 -13.07
N LEU A 123 9.74 6.88 -13.37
CA LEU A 123 10.04 7.39 -14.71
C LEU A 123 10.37 6.27 -15.71
N ASP A 124 10.76 5.11 -15.21
CA ASP A 124 11.09 3.93 -16.00
C ASP A 124 9.95 2.90 -16.05
N TRP A 125 8.75 3.26 -15.63
CA TRP A 125 7.59 2.38 -15.47
C TRP A 125 7.30 1.52 -16.72
N GLU A 126 7.50 2.06 -17.91
CA GLU A 126 7.27 1.32 -19.17
C GLU A 126 8.12 0.06 -19.30
N LYS A 127 9.34 0.07 -18.74
CA LYS A 127 10.24 -1.09 -18.76
C LYS A 127 9.64 -2.27 -18.01
N ASN A 128 8.84 -1.99 -16.97
CA ASN A 128 8.16 -2.98 -16.15
C ASN A 128 6.95 -3.62 -16.84
N TYR A 129 6.52 -3.08 -18.01
CA TYR A 129 5.41 -3.62 -18.80
C TYR A 129 5.86 -4.51 -19.97
N VAL A 130 7.16 -4.65 -20.20
CA VAL A 130 7.70 -5.54 -21.25
C VAL A 130 7.34 -6.98 -20.91
N ASN A 131 6.74 -7.70 -21.86
CA ASN A 131 6.27 -9.09 -21.74
C ASN A 131 5.15 -9.32 -20.68
N ARG A 132 4.37 -8.31 -20.33
CA ARG A 132 3.16 -8.48 -19.54
C ARG A 132 1.98 -8.85 -20.43
N ASP A 133 1.40 -10.03 -20.20
CA ASP A 133 0.18 -10.49 -20.89
C ASP A 133 -1.10 -10.00 -20.19
N GLN A 134 -1.00 -9.70 -18.89
CA GLN A 134 -2.09 -9.17 -18.07
C GLN A 134 -1.73 -7.76 -17.61
N HIS A 135 -2.70 -6.87 -17.54
CA HIS A 135 -2.52 -5.44 -17.28
C HIS A 135 -1.71 -4.75 -18.39
N PRO A 136 -2.37 -4.41 -19.51
CA PRO A 136 -1.72 -3.67 -20.58
C PRO A 136 -1.30 -2.27 -20.14
N LYS A 137 -0.39 -1.64 -20.87
CA LYS A 137 0.06 -0.26 -20.59
C LYS A 137 -1.08 0.76 -20.45
N SER A 138 -2.21 0.53 -21.14
CA SER A 138 -3.39 1.39 -21.09
C SER A 138 -4.08 1.42 -19.71
N GLU A 139 -3.74 0.48 -18.83
CA GLU A 139 -4.25 0.44 -17.44
C GLU A 139 -3.28 1.08 -16.45
N ALA A 140 -2.15 1.63 -16.91
CA ALA A 140 -1.21 2.30 -16.03
C ALA A 140 -1.77 3.67 -15.61
N ASP A 141 -1.74 3.93 -14.31
CA ASP A 141 -2.01 5.27 -13.79
C ASP A 141 -0.83 6.19 -14.16
N THR A 142 -1.12 7.25 -14.89
CA THR A 142 -0.12 8.22 -15.33
C THR A 142 -0.40 9.59 -14.76
N VAL A 143 0.66 10.35 -14.51
CA VAL A 143 0.59 11.77 -14.15
C VAL A 143 1.11 12.61 -15.30
N LEU A 144 0.47 13.76 -15.56
CA LEU A 144 0.84 14.72 -16.60
C LEU A 144 1.65 15.85 -16.00
#